data_a39669dca180c29956b08138ad524022
#
_entry.id   a39669dca180c29956b08138ad524022
#
_cell.length_a   1.000
_cell.length_b   1.000
_cell.length_c   1.000
_cell.angle_alpha   90.00
_cell.angle_beta   90.00
_cell.angle_gamma   90.00
#
_symmetry.space_group_name_H-M   'P 1'
#
loop_
_entity.id
_entity.type
_entity.pdbx_description
1 polymer ?
#
loop_
_entity_poly.entity_id
_entity_poly.type
_entity_poly.pdbx_seq_one_letter_code
_entity_poly.pdbx_strand_id
1 'polypeptide(L)'
;MKKFIILLILIVACSDNDNSKPIDLMSENEMVDFLFDVNVINSSRAYNNRSDLNYYNINDSLLFNKHEIDCLKFINSNFYYSSNPKQYLKIYSKLDFRLNRLKDSLTNELNLLTIKRKDSFN
;
A
#
# COMPACT_ATOMS: atom_id res chain seq x y z
N MET A 1 21.69 -31.50 29.67
CA MET A 1 21.21 -32.16 28.45
C MET A 1 19.72 -32.00 28.23
N LYS A 2 18.86 -32.23 29.22
CA LYS A 2 17.38 -32.04 29.03
C LYS A 2 16.96 -30.61 28.62
N LYS A 3 17.62 -29.56 29.12
CA LYS A 3 17.35 -28.16 28.74
C LYS A 3 17.73 -27.81 27.30
N PHE A 4 18.75 -28.46 26.75
CA PHE A 4 19.17 -28.29 25.34
C PHE A 4 18.19 -28.94 24.35
N ILE A 5 17.57 -30.05 24.75
CA ILE A 5 16.56 -30.74 23.91
C ILE A 5 15.30 -29.91 23.79
N ILE A 6 14.86 -29.21 24.85
CA ILE A 6 13.70 -28.32 24.82
C ILE A 6 13.96 -27.11 23.93
N LEU A 7 15.16 -26.56 23.91
CA LEU A 7 15.54 -25.46 23.03
C LEU A 7 15.53 -25.88 21.55
N LEU A 8 15.96 -27.11 21.27
CA LEU A 8 15.99 -27.64 19.90
C LEU A 8 14.58 -27.88 19.34
N ILE A 9 13.59 -28.24 20.18
CA ILE A 9 12.21 -28.48 19.77
C ILE A 9 11.51 -27.18 19.40
N LEU A 10 11.88 -26.04 20.00
CA LEU A 10 11.30 -24.72 19.68
C LEU A 10 11.70 -24.18 18.30
N ILE A 11 12.77 -24.70 17.72
CA ILE A 11 13.24 -24.25 16.40
C ILE A 11 12.47 -24.93 15.25
N VAL A 12 11.83 -26.06 15.50
CA VAL A 12 11.12 -26.85 14.45
C VAL A 12 9.68 -26.40 14.30
N ALA A 13 9.13 -25.57 15.19
CA ALA A 13 7.70 -25.19 15.19
C ALA A 13 7.34 -24.06 14.21
N CYS A 14 8.25 -23.57 13.38
CA CYS A 14 8.01 -22.50 12.41
C CYS A 14 8.05 -23.00 10.95
N SER A 15 7.39 -24.10 10.62
CA SER A 15 7.44 -24.63 9.26
C SER A 15 6.09 -25.17 8.75
N ASP A 16 5.03 -24.37 8.85
CA ASP A 16 3.84 -24.57 8.04
C ASP A 16 3.32 -23.23 7.54
N ASN A 17 4.11 -22.56 6.69
CA ASN A 17 3.55 -21.58 5.77
C ASN A 17 3.02 -22.38 4.57
N ASP A 18 1.76 -22.77 4.65
CA ASP A 18 1.01 -23.17 3.47
C ASP A 18 0.84 -21.93 2.57
N ASN A 19 1.89 -21.66 1.82
CA ASN A 19 2.02 -20.51 0.92
C ASN A 19 1.35 -20.83 -0.42
N SER A 20 0.23 -21.56 -0.35
CA SER A 20 -0.57 -21.89 -1.51
C SER A 20 -1.12 -20.58 -2.10
N LYS A 21 -0.91 -20.43 -3.42
CA LYS A 21 -1.42 -19.27 -4.15
C LYS A 21 -2.96 -19.23 -4.03
N PRO A 22 -3.53 -18.13 -3.49
CA PRO A 22 -4.98 -17.97 -3.42
C PRO A 22 -5.64 -18.11 -4.80
N ILE A 23 -6.84 -18.69 -4.86
CA ILE A 23 -7.60 -18.86 -6.11
C ILE A 23 -7.92 -17.47 -6.71
N ASP A 24 -8.24 -16.51 -5.87
CA ASP A 24 -8.59 -15.14 -6.26
C ASP A 24 -7.47 -14.16 -5.88
N LEU A 25 -6.25 -14.44 -6.34
CA LEU A 25 -5.09 -13.60 -6.09
C LEU A 25 -5.15 -12.34 -6.96
N MET A 26 -5.02 -11.18 -6.35
CA MET A 26 -4.77 -9.93 -7.09
C MET A 26 -3.44 -10.06 -7.86
N SER A 27 -3.40 -9.58 -9.09
CA SER A 27 -2.15 -9.46 -9.83
C SER A 27 -1.22 -8.41 -9.19
N GLU A 28 0.07 -8.45 -9.51
CA GLU A 28 1.02 -7.43 -9.03
C GLU A 28 0.58 -6.01 -9.39
N ASN A 29 -0.01 -5.81 -10.56
CA ASN A 29 -0.45 -4.50 -11.02
C ASN A 29 -1.71 -4.04 -10.27
N GLU A 30 -2.69 -4.94 -10.04
CA GLU A 30 -3.86 -4.63 -9.21
C GLU A 30 -3.44 -4.26 -7.78
N MET A 31 -2.45 -4.95 -7.20
CA MET A 31 -1.89 -4.59 -5.90
C MET A 31 -1.26 -3.19 -5.93
N VAL A 32 -0.48 -2.87 -6.96
CA VAL A 32 0.14 -1.53 -7.10
C VAL A 32 -0.92 -0.46 -7.25
N ASP A 33 -1.95 -0.67 -8.07
CA ASP A 33 -3.03 0.30 -8.31
C ASP A 33 -3.82 0.56 -7.04
N PHE A 34 -4.20 -0.48 -6.33
CA PHE A 34 -4.91 -0.37 -5.06
C PHE A 34 -4.08 0.37 -4.00
N LEU A 35 -2.84 -0.06 -3.78
CA LEU A 35 -1.94 0.56 -2.80
C LEU A 35 -1.60 2.01 -3.16
N PHE A 36 -1.52 2.35 -4.44
CA PHE A 36 -1.33 3.72 -4.90
C PHE A 36 -2.50 4.61 -4.46
N ASP A 37 -3.72 4.21 -4.73
CA ASP A 37 -4.91 4.96 -4.33
C ASP A 37 -5.03 5.08 -2.81
N VAL A 38 -4.74 4.01 -2.07
CA VAL A 38 -4.68 4.04 -0.59
C VAL A 38 -3.71 5.11 -0.10
N ASN A 39 -2.49 5.16 -0.66
CA ASN A 39 -1.47 6.12 -0.26
C ASN A 39 -1.87 7.56 -0.60
N VAL A 40 -2.42 7.80 -1.79
CA VAL A 40 -2.88 9.13 -2.21
C VAL A 40 -4.01 9.63 -1.31
N ILE A 41 -5.00 8.79 -1.02
CA ILE A 41 -6.11 9.15 -0.15
C ILE A 41 -5.62 9.42 1.28
N ASN A 42 -4.76 8.58 1.83
CA ASN A 42 -4.22 8.77 3.17
C ASN A 42 -3.37 10.04 3.29
N SER A 43 -2.56 10.36 2.27
CA SER A 43 -1.79 11.59 2.23
C SER A 43 -2.67 12.84 2.18
N SER A 44 -3.76 12.78 1.40
CA SER A 44 -4.75 13.87 1.32
C SER A 44 -5.47 14.10 2.65
N ARG A 45 -5.80 13.04 3.37
CA ARG A 45 -6.41 13.10 4.70
C ARG A 45 -5.48 13.74 5.72
N ALA A 46 -4.22 13.34 5.73
CA ALA A 46 -3.20 13.87 6.65
C ALA A 46 -2.99 15.39 6.47
N TYR A 47 -3.08 15.89 5.24
CA TYR A 47 -2.94 17.32 4.92
C TYR A 47 -4.13 18.15 5.43
N ASN A 48 -5.34 17.63 5.33
CA ASN A 48 -6.54 18.39 5.68
C ASN A 48 -6.73 18.64 7.18
N ASN A 49 -5.88 18.09 8.03
CA ASN A 49 -5.84 18.30 9.51
C ASN A 49 -7.23 18.45 10.15
N ARG A 50 -8.24 17.83 9.54
CA ARG A 50 -9.57 17.83 10.09
C ARG A 50 -9.64 16.77 11.16
N SER A 51 -9.70 17.23 12.38
CA SER A 51 -10.05 16.48 13.60
C SER A 51 -11.46 15.87 13.55
N ASP A 52 -12.09 15.88 12.39
CA ASP A 52 -13.38 15.23 12.19
C ASP A 52 -13.17 13.73 12.32
N LEU A 53 -13.72 13.22 13.37
CA LEU A 53 -13.75 11.83 13.88
C LEU A 53 -14.16 10.76 12.86
N ASN A 54 -14.40 11.12 11.61
CA ASN A 54 -14.68 10.25 10.48
C ASN A 54 -13.43 9.83 9.69
N TYR A 55 -12.23 10.02 10.25
CA TYR A 55 -10.98 9.57 9.63
C TYR A 55 -10.99 8.09 9.25
N TYR A 56 -11.68 7.27 10.05
CA TYR A 56 -11.84 5.83 9.80
C TYR A 56 -13.04 5.49 8.89
N ASN A 57 -13.91 6.47 8.59
CA ASN A 57 -15.18 6.25 7.89
C ASN A 57 -15.22 6.76 6.44
N ILE A 58 -14.12 7.30 5.89
CA ILE A 58 -14.08 7.47 4.45
C ILE A 58 -13.91 6.09 3.85
N ASN A 59 -15.03 5.49 3.71
CA ASN A 59 -15.42 4.44 2.80
C ASN A 59 -14.24 3.71 2.15
N ASP A 60 -13.60 2.84 2.93
CA ASP A 60 -12.84 1.73 2.37
C ASP A 60 -13.70 1.01 1.31
N SER A 61 -15.03 1.01 1.49
CA SER A 61 -15.98 0.50 0.49
C SER A 61 -15.88 1.18 -0.88
N LEU A 62 -15.65 2.50 -0.95
CA LEU A 62 -15.49 3.20 -2.22
C LEU A 62 -14.21 2.76 -2.95
N LEU A 63 -13.14 2.55 -2.20
CA LEU A 63 -11.86 2.10 -2.73
C LEU A 63 -11.94 0.65 -3.20
N PHE A 64 -12.54 -0.22 -2.40
CA PHE A 64 -12.76 -1.61 -2.76
C PHE A 64 -13.68 -1.74 -3.98
N ASN A 65 -14.75 -0.96 -4.04
CA ASN A 65 -15.65 -0.94 -5.19
C ASN A 65 -14.97 -0.42 -6.46
N LYS A 66 -14.13 0.62 -6.35
CA LYS A 66 -13.37 1.16 -7.49
C LYS A 66 -12.47 0.11 -8.13
N HIS A 67 -11.89 -0.76 -7.32
CA HIS A 67 -10.96 -1.80 -7.77
C HIS A 67 -11.63 -3.16 -7.99
N GLU A 68 -12.96 -3.23 -7.81
CA GLU A 68 -13.74 -4.47 -7.95
C GLU A 68 -13.19 -5.64 -7.10
N ILE A 69 -12.71 -5.31 -5.90
CA ILE A 69 -12.18 -6.26 -4.93
C ILE A 69 -12.92 -6.14 -3.60
N ASP A 70 -12.86 -7.20 -2.81
CA ASP A 70 -13.28 -7.16 -1.41
C ASP A 70 -12.08 -7.17 -0.45
N CYS A 71 -12.38 -6.94 0.82
CA CYS A 71 -11.37 -6.91 1.87
C CYS A 71 -10.63 -8.26 1.99
N LEU A 72 -11.34 -9.37 1.82
CA LEU A 72 -10.76 -10.71 1.95
C LEU A 72 -9.77 -11.00 0.82
N LYS A 73 -10.12 -10.66 -0.43
CA LYS A 73 -9.23 -10.77 -1.60
C LYS A 73 -7.95 -9.97 -1.38
N PHE A 74 -8.06 -8.73 -0.87
CA PHE A 74 -6.89 -7.91 -0.56
C PHE A 74 -6.03 -8.52 0.53
N ILE A 75 -6.63 -8.96 1.67
CA ILE A 75 -5.89 -9.56 2.78
C ILE A 75 -5.13 -10.81 2.32
N ASN A 76 -5.80 -11.72 1.62
CA ASN A 76 -5.19 -12.94 1.13
C ASN A 76 -4.05 -12.65 0.13
N SER A 77 -4.25 -11.69 -0.75
CA SER A 77 -3.23 -11.28 -1.72
C SER A 77 -2.02 -10.64 -1.04
N ASN A 78 -2.27 -9.76 -0.08
CA ASN A 78 -1.20 -9.12 0.68
C ASN A 78 -0.40 -10.14 1.50
N PHE A 79 -1.07 -11.10 2.13
CA PHE A 79 -0.42 -12.20 2.85
C PHE A 79 0.47 -13.05 1.92
N TYR A 80 -0.07 -13.44 0.77
CA TYR A 80 0.68 -14.22 -0.22
C TYR A 80 1.94 -13.49 -0.69
N TYR A 81 1.82 -12.22 -1.07
CA TYR A 81 2.96 -11.43 -1.55
C TYR A 81 3.97 -11.13 -0.43
N SER A 82 3.51 -10.82 0.79
CA SER A 82 4.41 -10.58 1.93
C SER A 82 5.22 -11.81 2.33
N SER A 83 4.70 -12.99 2.06
CA SER A 83 5.42 -14.26 2.26
C SER A 83 6.46 -14.55 1.16
N ASN A 84 6.48 -13.74 0.08
CA ASN A 84 7.46 -13.83 -1.00
C ASN A 84 8.24 -12.51 -1.14
N PRO A 85 9.37 -12.33 -0.45
CA PRO A 85 10.10 -11.06 -0.38
C PRO A 85 10.47 -10.48 -1.74
N LYS A 86 10.78 -11.32 -2.73
CA LYS A 86 11.14 -10.86 -4.08
C LYS A 86 9.96 -10.21 -4.81
N GLN A 87 8.80 -10.84 -4.75
CA GLN A 87 7.58 -10.30 -5.39
C GLN A 87 7.07 -9.07 -4.62
N TYR A 88 7.11 -9.11 -3.30
CA TYR A 88 6.75 -7.99 -2.45
C TYR A 88 7.58 -6.74 -2.76
N LEU A 89 8.90 -6.89 -2.81
CA LEU A 89 9.82 -5.81 -3.17
C LEU A 89 9.51 -5.23 -4.57
N LYS A 90 9.19 -6.08 -5.54
CA LYS A 90 8.83 -5.65 -6.89
C LYS A 90 7.55 -4.80 -6.91
N ILE A 91 6.52 -5.20 -6.16
CA ILE A 91 5.27 -4.43 -6.03
C ILE A 91 5.57 -3.06 -5.42
N TYR A 92 6.29 -3.01 -4.30
CA TYR A 92 6.60 -1.75 -3.61
C TYR A 92 7.55 -0.85 -4.41
N SER A 93 8.48 -1.40 -5.17
CA SER A 93 9.33 -0.59 -6.07
C SER A 93 8.52 0.07 -7.19
N LYS A 94 7.54 -0.64 -7.77
CA LYS A 94 6.61 -0.04 -8.75
C LYS A 94 5.73 1.03 -8.11
N LEU A 95 5.25 0.79 -6.91
CA LEU A 95 4.43 1.74 -6.15
C LEU A 95 5.22 3.02 -5.86
N ASP A 96 6.43 2.89 -5.32
CA ASP A 96 7.31 4.01 -5.02
C ASP A 96 7.62 4.86 -6.26
N PHE A 97 7.97 4.22 -7.36
CA PHE A 97 8.19 4.91 -8.63
C PHE A 97 6.97 5.72 -9.07
N ARG A 98 5.77 5.16 -8.94
CA ARG A 98 4.52 5.82 -9.32
C ARG A 98 4.19 7.01 -8.40
N LEU A 99 4.39 6.85 -7.10
CA LEU A 99 4.19 7.93 -6.11
C LEU A 99 5.18 9.08 -6.33
N ASN A 100 6.45 8.78 -6.62
CA ASN A 100 7.45 9.80 -6.91
C ASN A 100 7.10 10.57 -8.19
N ARG A 101 6.66 9.90 -9.25
CA ARG A 101 6.19 10.57 -10.47
C ARG A 101 5.02 11.52 -10.21
N LEU A 102 4.05 11.11 -9.39
CA LEU A 102 2.94 11.98 -9.01
C LEU A 102 3.43 13.20 -8.24
N LYS A 103 4.31 13.00 -7.26
CA LYS A 103 4.92 14.08 -6.47
C LYS A 103 5.64 15.09 -7.37
N ASP A 104 6.47 14.63 -8.30
CA ASP A 104 7.22 15.48 -9.21
C ASP A 104 6.28 16.28 -10.13
N SER A 105 5.23 15.65 -10.66
CA SER A 105 4.21 16.31 -11.48
C SER A 105 3.51 17.42 -10.70
N LEU A 106 3.06 17.15 -9.47
CA LEU A 106 2.39 18.14 -8.62
C LEU A 106 3.32 19.29 -8.23
N THR A 107 4.59 18.99 -7.95
CA THR A 107 5.60 20.01 -7.64
C THR A 107 5.84 20.95 -8.82
N ASN A 108 5.95 20.40 -10.03
CA ASN A 108 6.13 21.20 -11.25
C ASN A 108 4.91 22.09 -11.53
N GLU A 109 3.71 21.56 -11.36
CA GLU A 109 2.46 22.33 -11.53
C GLU A 109 2.38 23.47 -10.52
N LEU A 110 2.69 23.22 -9.25
CA LEU A 110 2.71 24.23 -8.21
C LEU A 110 3.72 25.36 -8.51
N ASN A 111 4.91 25.02 -8.99
CA ASN A 111 5.93 25.99 -9.39
C ASN A 111 5.43 26.87 -10.55
N LEU A 112 4.80 26.29 -11.56
CA LEU A 112 4.22 27.04 -12.67
C LEU A 112 3.12 28.01 -12.24
N LEU A 113 2.24 27.58 -11.32
CA LEU A 113 1.19 28.44 -10.76
C LEU A 113 1.79 29.58 -9.93
N THR A 114 2.87 29.33 -9.21
CA THR A 114 3.56 30.35 -8.41
C THR A 114 4.21 31.42 -9.30
N ILE A 115 4.82 31.01 -10.42
CA ILE A 115 5.40 31.93 -11.40
C ILE A 115 4.30 32.79 -12.03
N LYS A 116 3.24 32.19 -12.55
CA LYS A 116 2.09 32.91 -13.14
C LYS A 116 1.49 33.94 -12.19
N ARG A 117 1.38 33.61 -10.91
CA ARG A 117 0.87 34.53 -9.89
C ARG A 117 1.79 35.74 -9.72
N LYS A 118 3.10 35.55 -9.67
CA LYS A 118 4.07 36.67 -9.58
C LYS A 118 3.99 37.61 -10.78
N ASP A 119 3.85 37.07 -11.99
CA ASP A 119 3.76 37.86 -13.21
C ASP A 119 2.45 38.67 -13.30
N SER A 120 1.39 38.24 -12.64
CA SER A 120 0.11 38.95 -12.59
C SER A 120 0.06 40.14 -11.60
N PHE A 121 1.06 40.27 -10.72
CA PHE A 121 1.17 41.36 -9.74
C PHE A 121 2.19 42.43 -10.13
N ASN A 122 2.94 42.27 -11.21
CA ASN A 122 3.86 43.24 -11.81
C ASN A 122 3.22 43.90 -13.06
#